data_36201b28c5929cac6ccac99b84f2efcf
#
_entry.id   36201b28c5929cac6ccac99b84f2efcf
#
_cell.length_a   1.000
_cell.length_b   1.000
_cell.length_c   1.000
_cell.angle_alpha   90.00
_cell.angle_beta   90.00
_cell.angle_gamma   90.00
#
_symmetry.space_group_name_H-M   'P 1'
#
loop_
_entity.id
_entity.type
_entity.pdbx_description
1 polymer ?
#
loop_
_entity_poly.entity_id
_entity_poly.type
_entity_poly.pdbx_seq_one_letter_code
_entity_poly.pdbx_strand_id
1 'polypeptide(L)'
;MNKPDLIKAIAEHGKMGRAEAEIALRAVQHTIREALANGRRVPLNGFGVFEVTETAARTGRNPKTGEPVQVAAKRKVRFKPSAQLKELVNQ
;
A
#
# COMPACT_ATOMS: atom_id res chain seq x y z
N MET A 1 -11.06 -10.08 -7.86
CA MET A 1 -11.17 -8.85 -8.70
C MET A 1 -9.81 -8.54 -9.29
N ASN A 2 -9.70 -8.60 -10.60
CA ASN A 2 -8.45 -8.27 -11.29
C ASN A 2 -8.47 -6.80 -11.74
N LYS A 3 -7.40 -6.35 -12.39
CA LYS A 3 -7.29 -4.95 -12.82
C LYS A 3 -8.41 -4.52 -13.79
N PRO A 4 -8.76 -5.30 -14.82
CA PRO A 4 -9.88 -4.92 -15.69
C PRO A 4 -11.20 -4.80 -14.95
N ASP A 5 -11.46 -5.68 -13.99
CA ASP A 5 -12.68 -5.63 -13.17
C ASP A 5 -12.70 -4.37 -12.30
N LEU A 6 -11.56 -4.02 -11.75
CA LEU A 6 -11.43 -2.82 -10.92
C LEU A 6 -11.68 -1.55 -11.75
N ILE A 7 -11.11 -1.48 -12.95
CA ILE A 7 -11.32 -0.35 -13.86
C ILE A 7 -12.80 -0.22 -14.20
N LYS A 8 -13.48 -1.33 -14.50
CA LYS A 8 -14.90 -1.34 -14.80
C LYS A 8 -15.72 -0.79 -13.62
N ALA A 9 -15.40 -1.24 -12.41
CA ALA A 9 -16.10 -0.79 -11.21
C ALA A 9 -15.87 0.71 -10.96
N ILE A 10 -14.65 1.18 -11.15
CA ILE A 10 -14.32 2.61 -11.01
C ILE A 10 -15.13 3.43 -12.03
N ALA A 11 -15.20 2.97 -13.27
CA ALA A 11 -15.95 3.65 -14.33
C ALA A 11 -17.44 3.77 -13.94
N GLU A 12 -18.02 2.71 -13.40
CA GLU A 12 -19.40 2.69 -12.98
C GLU A 12 -19.65 3.64 -11.80
N HIS A 13 -18.83 3.56 -10.75
CA HIS A 13 -18.96 4.39 -9.56
C HIS A 13 -18.71 5.87 -9.87
N GLY A 14 -17.74 6.15 -10.72
CA GLY A 14 -17.36 7.51 -11.07
C GLY A 14 -18.16 8.11 -12.22
N LYS A 15 -19.03 7.32 -12.84
CA LYS A 15 -19.80 7.74 -14.02
C LYS A 15 -18.89 8.29 -15.12
N MET A 16 -17.86 7.52 -15.43
CA MET A 16 -16.87 7.87 -16.45
C MET A 16 -16.62 6.71 -17.40
N GLY A 17 -15.97 6.99 -18.52
CA GLY A 17 -15.58 5.94 -19.46
C GLY A 17 -14.46 5.08 -18.90
N ARG A 18 -14.26 3.90 -19.50
CA ARG A 18 -13.22 2.97 -19.07
C ARG A 18 -11.81 3.55 -19.24
N ALA A 19 -11.59 4.29 -20.33
CA ALA A 19 -10.28 4.92 -20.57
C ALA A 19 -9.97 5.95 -19.47
N GLU A 20 -10.98 6.75 -19.10
CA GLU A 20 -10.83 7.74 -18.03
C GLU A 20 -10.59 7.06 -16.68
N ALA A 21 -11.30 5.97 -16.42
CA ALA A 21 -11.14 5.20 -15.18
C ALA A 21 -9.75 4.61 -15.08
N GLU A 22 -9.18 4.13 -16.18
CA GLU A 22 -7.83 3.59 -16.20
C GLU A 22 -6.80 4.68 -15.91
N ILE A 23 -6.97 5.86 -16.51
CA ILE A 23 -6.11 7.01 -16.23
C ILE A 23 -6.20 7.40 -14.76
N ALA A 24 -7.41 7.47 -14.23
CA ALA A 24 -7.63 7.83 -12.81
C ALA A 24 -6.95 6.85 -11.86
N LEU A 25 -7.11 5.56 -12.11
CA LEU A 25 -6.48 4.52 -11.29
C LEU A 25 -4.95 4.64 -11.34
N ARG A 26 -4.41 4.81 -12.53
CA ARG A 26 -2.97 4.96 -12.72
C ARG A 26 -2.43 6.21 -12.01
N ALA A 27 -3.17 7.31 -12.09
CA ALA A 27 -2.78 8.55 -11.42
C ALA A 27 -2.75 8.39 -9.90
N VAL A 28 -3.76 7.72 -9.33
CA VAL A 28 -3.82 7.46 -7.89
C VAL A 28 -2.66 6.57 -7.45
N GLN A 29 -2.41 5.49 -8.18
CA GLN A 29 -1.32 4.57 -7.87
C GLN A 29 0.04 5.26 -7.94
N HIS A 30 0.26 6.06 -8.97
CA HIS A 30 1.52 6.79 -9.15
C HIS A 30 1.74 7.81 -8.03
N THR A 31 0.70 8.55 -7.68
CA THR A 31 0.76 9.56 -6.62
C THR A 31 1.10 8.94 -5.26
N ILE A 32 0.42 7.84 -4.93
CA ILE A 32 0.67 7.13 -3.67
C ILE A 32 2.08 6.54 -3.67
N ARG A 33 2.50 5.96 -4.79
CA ARG A 33 3.84 5.37 -4.93
C ARG A 33 4.92 6.41 -4.70
N GLU A 34 4.81 7.59 -5.31
CA GLU A 34 5.79 8.66 -5.12
C GLU A 34 5.81 9.18 -3.69
N ALA A 35 4.64 9.36 -3.09
CA ALA A 35 4.56 9.81 -1.70
C ALA A 35 5.29 8.85 -0.77
N LEU A 36 5.04 7.56 -0.92
CA LEU A 36 5.67 6.54 -0.09
C LEU A 36 7.17 6.42 -0.36
N ALA A 37 7.59 6.57 -1.62
CA ALA A 37 9.02 6.58 -1.96
C ALA A 37 9.76 7.72 -1.26
N ASN A 38 9.07 8.83 -1.02
CA ASN A 38 9.62 9.99 -0.30
C ASN A 38 9.35 9.93 1.21
N GLY A 39 8.89 8.79 1.71
CA GLY A 39 8.64 8.59 3.14
C GLY A 39 7.41 9.29 3.68
N ARG A 40 6.51 9.73 2.81
CA ARG A 40 5.31 10.45 3.20
C ARG A 40 4.15 9.49 3.47
N ARG A 41 3.41 9.78 4.52
CA ARG A 41 2.22 9.04 4.91
C ARG A 41 1.04 9.50 4.06
N VAL A 42 0.18 8.56 3.63
CA VAL A 42 -0.99 8.86 2.80
C VAL A 42 -2.25 8.39 3.50
N PRO A 43 -2.92 9.26 4.28
CA PRO A 43 -4.20 8.92 4.91
C PRO A 43 -5.35 9.10 3.94
N LEU A 44 -6.24 8.10 3.88
CA LEU A 44 -7.46 8.13 3.08
C LEU A 44 -8.64 7.90 4.02
N ASN A 45 -9.39 8.96 4.31
CA ASN A 45 -10.50 8.92 5.27
C ASN A 45 -11.51 7.83 4.94
N GLY A 46 -11.85 7.02 5.94
CA GLY A 46 -12.82 5.95 5.78
C GLY A 46 -12.29 4.70 5.11
N PHE A 47 -11.05 4.74 4.60
CA PHE A 47 -10.42 3.62 3.91
C PHE A 47 -9.25 3.06 4.71
N GLY A 48 -8.25 3.88 4.94
CA GLY A 48 -7.06 3.48 5.68
C GLY A 48 -5.91 4.42 5.45
N VAL A 49 -4.73 4.00 5.89
CA VAL A 49 -3.51 4.80 5.79
C VAL A 49 -2.40 3.96 5.20
N PHE A 50 -1.74 4.47 4.17
CA PHE A 50 -0.48 3.92 3.67
C PHE A 50 0.66 4.65 4.37
N GLU A 51 1.61 3.91 4.88
CA GLU A 51 2.78 4.51 5.55
C GLU A 51 4.04 3.70 5.30
N VAL A 52 5.17 4.33 5.57
CA VAL A 52 6.48 3.69 5.49
C VAL A 52 7.01 3.53 6.89
N THR A 53 7.44 2.33 7.22
CA THR A 53 8.10 2.04 8.50
C THR A 53 9.55 1.69 8.21
N GLU A 54 10.44 2.05 9.14
CA GLU A 54 11.85 1.73 9.03
C GLU A 54 12.23 0.72 10.09
N THR A 55 13.01 -0.28 9.67
CA THR A 55 13.62 -1.24 10.59
C THR A 55 15.10 -0.88 10.70
N ALA A 56 15.56 -0.64 11.93
CA ALA A 56 16.97 -0.32 12.15
C ALA A 56 17.85 -1.49 11.77
N ALA A 57 19.09 -1.19 11.37
CA ALA A 57 20.10 -2.22 11.14
C ALA A 57 20.32 -3.00 12.43
N ARG A 58 20.49 -4.29 12.33
CA ARG A 58 20.65 -5.18 13.48
C ARG A 58 21.57 -6.34 13.14
N THR A 59 22.05 -7.02 14.20
CA THR A 59 22.78 -8.26 14.05
C THR A 59 21.84 -9.43 14.26
N GLY A 60 21.72 -10.29 13.25
CA GLY A 60 20.96 -11.54 13.34
C GLY A 60 21.90 -12.72 13.39
N ARG A 61 21.34 -13.93 13.38
CA ARG A 61 22.11 -15.16 13.31
C ARG A 61 21.67 -16.01 12.13
N ASN A 62 22.65 -16.59 11.46
CA ASN A 62 22.39 -17.56 10.41
C ASN A 62 21.87 -18.84 11.05
N PRO A 63 20.65 -19.29 10.76
CA PRO A 63 20.08 -20.49 11.39
C PRO A 63 20.83 -21.78 11.05
N LYS A 64 21.60 -21.81 9.96
CA LYS A 64 22.37 -23.00 9.57
C LYS A 64 23.72 -23.07 10.24
N THR A 65 24.40 -21.95 10.42
CA THR A 65 25.78 -21.90 10.94
C THR A 65 25.88 -21.31 12.33
N GLY A 66 24.87 -20.58 12.79
CA GLY A 66 24.88 -19.87 14.06
C GLY A 66 25.75 -18.62 14.04
N GLU A 67 26.36 -18.28 12.91
CA GLU A 67 27.21 -17.11 12.79
C GLU A 67 26.41 -15.81 12.79
N PRO A 68 26.95 -14.72 13.37
CA PRO A 68 26.27 -13.43 13.32
C PRO A 68 26.26 -12.89 11.89
N VAL A 69 25.10 -12.33 11.50
CA VAL A 69 24.89 -11.74 10.18
C VAL A 69 24.37 -10.32 10.37
N GLN A 70 24.96 -9.38 9.63
CA GLN A 70 24.48 -7.99 9.64
C GLN A 70 23.21 -7.89 8.78
N VAL A 71 22.13 -7.43 9.39
CA VAL A 71 20.87 -7.16 8.69
C VAL A 71 20.78 -5.65 8.47
N ALA A 72 20.79 -5.22 7.22
CA ALA A 72 20.71 -3.81 6.87
C ALA A 72 19.36 -3.20 7.26
N ALA A 73 19.35 -1.91 7.53
CA ALA A 73 18.13 -1.16 7.73
C ALA A 73 17.25 -1.25 6.46
N LYS A 74 15.94 -1.41 6.65
CA LYS A 74 15.00 -1.54 5.53
C LYS A 74 13.80 -0.63 5.75
N ARG A 75 13.23 -0.17 4.65
CA ARG A 75 11.97 0.57 4.64
C ARG A 75 10.89 -0.36 4.11
N LYS A 76 9.76 -0.41 4.81
CA LYS A 76 8.64 -1.26 4.44
C LYS A 76 7.38 -0.42 4.27
N VAL A 77 6.57 -0.77 3.28
CA VAL A 77 5.26 -0.17 3.08
C VAL A 77 4.26 -0.92 3.96
N ARG A 78 3.41 -0.18 4.65
CA ARG A 78 2.38 -0.75 5.51
C ARG A 78 1.05 -0.06 5.21
N PHE A 79 -0.02 -0.85 5.13
CA PHE A 79 -1.37 -0.36 5.03
C PHE A 79 -2.13 -0.67 6.31
N LYS A 80 -2.68 0.38 6.95
CA LYS A 80 -3.52 0.24 8.12
C LYS A 80 -4.97 0.52 7.72
N PRO A 81 -5.86 -0.47 7.73
CA PRO A 81 -7.25 -0.24 7.39
C PRO A 81 -7.96 0.62 8.44
N SER A 82 -8.93 1.41 7.99
CA SER A 82 -9.73 2.22 8.89
C SER A 82 -10.70 1.35 9.69
N ALA A 83 -11.24 1.91 10.78
CA ALA A 83 -12.26 1.22 11.57
C ALA A 83 -13.49 0.92 10.71
N GLN A 84 -13.90 1.85 9.87
CA GLN A 84 -15.04 1.68 8.96
C GLN A 84 -14.82 0.52 7.99
N LEU A 85 -13.62 0.41 7.43
CA LEU A 85 -13.29 -0.69 6.52
C LEU A 85 -13.33 -2.03 7.24
N LYS A 86 -12.79 -2.10 8.45
CA LYS A 86 -12.81 -3.32 9.26
C LYS A 86 -14.24 -3.77 9.56
N GLU A 87 -15.12 -2.83 9.89
CA GLU A 87 -16.53 -3.13 10.15
C GLU A 87 -17.21 -3.70 8.90
N LEU A 88 -16.97 -3.10 7.73
CA LEU A 88 -17.55 -3.57 6.49
C LEU A 88 -17.15 -5.01 6.17
N VAL A 89 -15.90 -5.35 6.44
CA VAL A 89 -15.38 -6.70 6.17
C VAL A 89 -15.95 -7.72 7.15
N ASN A 90 -16.30 -7.31 8.37
CA ASN A 90 -16.78 -8.19 9.43
C ASN A 90 -18.30 -8.20 9.59
N GLN A 91 -19.03 -7.71 8.61
CA GLN A 91 -20.49 -7.77 8.61
C GLN A 91 -21.00 -9.16 8.28
#